data_efe2f1723f38b2f22b10fe745c8c5040
#
_entry.id   efe2f1723f38b2f22b10fe745c8c5040
#
_cell.length_a   1.000
_cell.length_b   1.000
_cell.length_c   1.000
_cell.angle_alpha   90.00
_cell.angle_beta   90.00
_cell.angle_gamma   90.00
#
_symmetry.space_group_name_H-M   'P 1'
#
loop_
_entity.id
_entity.type
_entity.pdbx_description
1 polymer ?
#
loop_
_entity_poly.entity_id
_entity_poly.type
_entity_poly.pdbx_seq_one_letter_code
_entity_poly.pdbx_strand_id
1 'polypeptide(L)'
;MSHKSNYRDGDSFTKQAKKAGYRSRAAYKLKEILEKELKLKRSSSVIDLGSFPGGWTQVLREFLGNKTKITAIDIQPMKKIEGCFFLQKSIIDLKDEDFEEIKEFLPFDLVLSDMAPNISGIKERDNALMINLIDSTLSVVDKFLGKKGSVLIKVFQGESLDYTRAALKKRFDKVKISKPKASRPNSNEIYIIGKELK
;
A
#
# COMPACT_ATOMS: atom_id res chain seq x y z
N MET A 1 -34.39 -13.73 7.69
CA MET A 1 -34.30 -12.37 8.21
C MET A 1 -32.85 -11.98 8.38
N SER A 2 -32.47 -11.01 7.78
CA SER A 2 -31.65 -9.83 7.82
C SER A 2 -30.20 -10.00 7.36
N HIS A 3 -29.98 -9.95 6.02
CA HIS A 3 -28.65 -9.71 5.41
C HIS A 3 -28.40 -8.24 5.01
N LYS A 4 -29.19 -7.28 5.57
CA LYS A 4 -29.15 -5.87 5.14
C LYS A 4 -28.20 -4.96 5.94
N SER A 5 -27.59 -5.41 7.06
CA SER A 5 -26.78 -4.51 7.91
C SER A 5 -25.35 -4.28 7.40
N ASN A 6 -24.72 -5.26 6.75
CA ASN A 6 -23.31 -5.18 6.36
C ASN A 6 -23.03 -4.31 5.12
N TYR A 7 -24.04 -3.98 4.32
CA TYR A 7 -23.87 -3.13 3.13
C TYR A 7 -23.83 -1.63 3.50
N ARG A 8 -24.43 -1.25 4.66
CA ARG A 8 -24.50 0.14 5.11
C ARG A 8 -23.17 0.70 5.59
N ASP A 9 -22.33 -0.11 6.25
CA ASP A 9 -21.06 0.36 6.80
C ASP A 9 -20.02 0.63 5.71
N GLY A 10 -19.99 -0.19 4.65
CA GLY A 10 -19.13 0.03 3.49
C GLY A 10 -19.45 1.32 2.73
N ASP A 11 -20.72 1.70 2.67
CA ASP A 11 -21.19 2.95 2.07
C ASP A 11 -20.87 4.16 2.98
N SER A 12 -20.85 4.00 4.29
CA SER A 12 -20.54 5.06 5.24
C SER A 12 -19.10 5.58 5.07
N PHE A 13 -18.09 4.71 4.98
CA PHE A 13 -16.71 5.14 4.74
C PHE A 13 -16.51 5.80 3.37
N THR A 14 -17.26 5.39 2.35
CA THR A 14 -17.24 6.03 1.04
C THR A 14 -17.80 7.45 1.11
N LYS A 15 -18.93 7.64 1.80
CA LYS A 15 -19.53 8.97 2.04
C LYS A 15 -18.63 9.85 2.88
N GLN A 16 -18.03 9.29 3.94
CA GLN A 16 -17.09 10.01 4.79
C GLN A 16 -15.85 10.46 4.00
N ALA A 17 -15.27 9.57 3.16
CA ALA A 17 -14.12 9.90 2.34
C ALA A 17 -14.43 11.07 1.39
N LYS A 18 -15.57 11.01 0.70
CA LYS A 18 -16.02 12.09 -0.18
C LYS A 18 -16.21 13.41 0.58
N LYS A 19 -16.84 13.38 1.76
CA LYS A 19 -17.03 14.57 2.61
C LYS A 19 -15.71 15.16 3.12
N ALA A 20 -14.73 14.30 3.42
CA ALA A 20 -13.40 14.69 3.87
C ALA A 20 -12.44 15.06 2.74
N GLY A 21 -12.87 15.01 1.46
CA GLY A 21 -12.03 15.34 0.31
C GLY A 21 -11.04 14.24 -0.12
N TYR A 22 -11.17 13.02 0.42
CA TYR A 22 -10.35 11.89 -0.01
C TYR A 22 -10.84 11.30 -1.32
N ARG A 23 -9.90 10.96 -2.18
CA ARG A 23 -10.16 10.34 -3.49
C ARG A 23 -10.70 8.92 -3.39
N SER A 24 -10.45 8.24 -2.27
CA SER A 24 -10.96 6.89 -2.03
C SER A 24 -11.15 6.61 -0.53
N ARG A 25 -12.06 5.66 -0.22
CA ARG A 25 -12.25 5.16 1.15
C ARG A 25 -11.02 4.42 1.72
N ALA A 26 -10.10 3.99 0.83
CA ALA A 26 -8.85 3.35 1.23
C ALA A 26 -7.97 4.27 2.10
N ALA A 27 -8.17 5.60 2.02
CA ALA A 27 -7.54 6.57 2.91
C ALA A 27 -7.69 6.21 4.39
N TYR A 28 -8.87 5.78 4.82
CA TYR A 28 -9.12 5.40 6.23
C TYR A 28 -8.41 4.12 6.65
N LYS A 29 -8.17 3.19 5.71
CA LYS A 29 -7.39 2.00 5.99
C LYS A 29 -5.94 2.37 6.34
N LEU A 30 -5.32 3.23 5.51
CA LEU A 30 -3.96 3.69 5.75
C LEU A 30 -3.86 4.53 7.02
N LYS A 31 -4.80 5.46 7.27
CA LYS A 31 -4.82 6.26 8.50
C LYS A 31 -4.76 5.37 9.74
N GLU A 32 -5.64 4.38 9.82
CA GLU A 32 -5.68 3.45 10.96
C GLU A 32 -4.37 2.68 11.13
N ILE A 33 -3.76 2.23 10.01
CA ILE A 33 -2.49 1.50 10.05
C ILE A 33 -1.33 2.41 10.49
N LEU A 34 -1.26 3.63 9.97
CA LEU A 34 -0.22 4.59 10.35
C LEU A 34 -0.28 4.92 11.86
N GLU A 35 -1.47 5.16 12.37
CA GLU A 35 -1.67 5.48 13.79
C GLU A 35 -1.30 4.32 14.72
N LYS A 36 -1.65 3.10 14.35
CA LYS A 36 -1.51 1.94 15.24
C LYS A 36 -0.20 1.18 15.07
N GLU A 37 0.31 1.15 13.84
CA GLU A 37 1.31 0.18 13.46
C GLU A 37 2.63 0.79 13.00
N LEU A 38 2.61 1.95 12.36
CA LEU A 38 3.78 2.51 11.70
C LEU A 38 4.17 3.85 12.32
N LYS A 39 5.39 3.93 12.84
CA LYS A 39 5.95 5.16 13.41
C LYS A 39 6.87 5.82 12.37
N LEU A 40 6.35 6.76 11.62
CA LEU A 40 7.11 7.51 10.62
C LEU A 40 7.46 8.92 11.11
N LYS A 41 8.58 9.44 10.65
CA LYS A 41 9.00 10.83 10.88
C LYS A 41 8.45 11.72 9.77
N ARG A 42 8.26 13.01 10.07
CA ARG A 42 7.82 14.00 9.07
C ARG A 42 8.82 14.27 7.93
N SER A 43 10.02 13.72 8.01
CA SER A 43 11.06 13.80 6.96
C SER A 43 11.27 12.47 6.25
N SER A 44 10.36 11.50 6.44
CA SER A 44 10.48 10.18 5.84
C SER A 44 10.35 10.24 4.32
N SER A 45 11.00 9.29 3.65
CA SER A 45 10.81 9.01 2.23
C SER A 45 9.91 7.79 2.06
N VAL A 46 8.85 7.92 1.27
CA VAL A 46 7.81 6.89 1.14
C VAL A 46 7.49 6.64 -0.33
N ILE A 47 7.30 5.38 -0.69
CA ILE A 47 6.78 5.00 -2.00
C ILE A 47 5.41 4.32 -1.86
N ASP A 48 4.43 4.75 -2.70
CA ASP A 48 3.04 4.28 -2.77
C ASP A 48 2.84 3.55 -4.11
N LEU A 49 2.84 2.23 -4.08
CA LEU A 49 2.68 1.34 -5.22
C LEU A 49 1.21 0.94 -5.41
N GLY A 50 0.66 1.21 -6.59
CA GLY A 50 -0.78 1.11 -6.84
C GLY A 50 -1.53 2.30 -6.26
N SER A 51 -0.99 3.50 -6.49
CA SER A 51 -1.42 4.73 -5.83
C SER A 51 -2.77 5.26 -6.28
N PHE A 52 -3.27 4.89 -7.48
CA PHE A 52 -4.55 5.39 -8.01
C PHE A 52 -5.73 5.06 -7.07
N PRO A 53 -6.65 5.98 -6.85
CA PRO A 53 -6.75 7.36 -7.35
C PRO A 53 -6.01 8.41 -6.51
N GLY A 54 -5.18 8.03 -5.54
CA GLY A 54 -4.36 8.91 -4.71
C GLY A 54 -4.82 9.05 -3.25
N GLY A 55 -5.72 8.20 -2.80
CA GLY A 55 -6.24 8.27 -1.42
C GLY A 55 -5.15 8.04 -0.37
N TRP A 56 -4.25 7.10 -0.59
CA TRP A 56 -3.12 6.84 0.31
C TRP A 56 -2.09 7.95 0.24
N THR A 57 -1.76 8.40 -0.96
CA THR A 57 -0.85 9.54 -1.17
C THR A 57 -1.33 10.81 -0.47
N GLN A 58 -2.67 11.09 -0.48
CA GLN A 58 -3.25 12.20 0.28
C GLN A 58 -3.04 12.04 1.79
N VAL A 59 -3.29 10.84 2.32
CA VAL A 59 -3.07 10.53 3.74
C VAL A 59 -1.62 10.69 4.15
N LEU A 60 -0.68 10.21 3.33
CA LEU A 60 0.75 10.40 3.58
C LEU A 60 1.11 11.88 3.68
N ARG A 61 0.62 12.70 2.76
CA ARG A 61 0.87 14.14 2.76
C ARG A 61 0.28 14.83 3.98
N GLU A 62 -0.96 14.49 4.34
CA GLU A 62 -1.63 15.03 5.51
C GLU A 62 -0.92 14.62 6.83
N PHE A 63 -0.60 13.33 6.95
CA PHE A 63 -0.08 12.75 8.19
C PHE A 63 1.38 13.12 8.46
N LEU A 64 2.20 13.12 7.41
CA LEU A 64 3.64 13.31 7.51
C LEU A 64 4.10 14.75 7.16
N GLY A 65 3.23 15.53 6.51
CA GLY A 65 3.50 16.93 6.18
C GLY A 65 4.44 17.15 4.98
N ASN A 66 4.76 18.42 4.70
CA ASN A 66 5.40 18.84 3.45
C ASN A 66 6.87 18.44 3.30
N LYS A 67 7.55 18.07 4.39
CA LYS A 67 8.96 17.62 4.35
C LYS A 67 9.11 16.15 3.92
N THR A 68 8.01 15.39 3.88
CA THR A 68 8.02 13.99 3.44
C THR A 68 8.19 13.94 1.94
N LYS A 69 9.11 13.11 1.49
CA LYS A 69 9.32 12.78 0.08
C LYS A 69 8.39 11.63 -0.28
N ILE A 70 7.45 11.85 -1.19
CA ILE A 70 6.45 10.85 -1.58
C ILE A 70 6.62 10.55 -3.06
N THR A 71 6.86 9.28 -3.37
CA THR A 71 6.79 8.74 -4.73
C THR A 71 5.54 7.90 -4.86
N ALA A 72 4.74 8.15 -5.88
CA ALA A 72 3.52 7.39 -6.17
C ALA A 72 3.65 6.75 -7.56
N ILE A 73 3.32 5.47 -7.68
CA ILE A 73 3.41 4.72 -8.94
C ILE A 73 2.09 4.01 -9.20
N ASP A 74 1.55 4.17 -10.41
CA ASP A 74 0.36 3.45 -10.87
C ASP A 74 0.34 3.36 -12.41
N ILE A 75 -0.33 2.34 -12.93
CA ILE A 75 -0.59 2.22 -14.38
C ILE A 75 -1.64 3.22 -14.86
N GLN A 76 -2.55 3.65 -13.97
CA GLN A 76 -3.60 4.59 -14.28
C GLN A 76 -3.12 6.03 -14.03
N PRO A 77 -3.53 6.99 -14.89
CA PRO A 77 -3.17 8.39 -14.70
C PRO A 77 -3.81 8.94 -13.43
N MET A 78 -3.02 9.58 -12.59
CA MET A 78 -3.48 10.18 -11.34
C MET A 78 -3.41 11.71 -11.40
N LYS A 79 -4.47 12.37 -10.92
CA LYS A 79 -4.41 13.83 -10.73
C LYS A 79 -3.27 14.19 -9.79
N LYS A 80 -2.54 15.26 -10.12
CA LYS A 80 -1.42 15.75 -9.32
C LYS A 80 -1.80 15.92 -7.84
N ILE A 81 -0.91 15.49 -6.98
CA ILE A 81 -0.92 15.80 -5.53
C ILE A 81 0.34 16.61 -5.27
N GLU A 82 0.18 17.78 -4.68
CA GLU A 82 1.29 18.69 -4.44
C GLU A 82 2.37 18.05 -3.56
N GLY A 83 3.63 18.24 -3.96
CA GLY A 83 4.79 17.67 -3.27
C GLY A 83 4.92 16.15 -3.39
N CYS A 84 4.22 15.52 -4.34
CA CYS A 84 4.36 14.11 -4.67
C CYS A 84 4.94 13.96 -6.08
N PHE A 85 5.96 13.12 -6.22
CA PHE A 85 6.42 12.65 -7.52
C PHE A 85 5.51 11.50 -7.97
N PHE A 86 4.97 11.58 -9.18
CA PHE A 86 4.11 10.54 -9.74
C PHE A 86 4.71 9.99 -11.02
N LEU A 87 4.91 8.67 -11.05
CA LEU A 87 5.32 7.92 -12.22
C LEU A 87 4.17 7.03 -12.71
N GLN A 88 3.70 7.29 -13.92
CA GLN A 88 2.69 6.45 -14.56
C GLN A 88 3.37 5.25 -15.23
N LYS A 89 3.47 4.14 -14.50
CA LYS A 89 4.13 2.91 -14.97
C LYS A 89 3.60 1.69 -14.23
N SER A 90 3.70 0.53 -14.88
CA SER A 90 3.46 -0.76 -14.22
C SER A 90 4.62 -1.08 -13.28
N ILE A 91 4.32 -1.57 -12.08
CA ILE A 91 5.35 -2.02 -11.15
C ILE A 91 6.17 -3.19 -11.71
N ILE A 92 5.57 -4.04 -12.56
CA ILE A 92 6.23 -5.19 -13.16
C ILE A 92 7.32 -4.73 -14.16
N ASP A 93 7.11 -3.55 -14.76
CA ASP A 93 8.00 -2.98 -15.78
C ASP A 93 9.01 -1.96 -15.20
N LEU A 94 9.05 -1.81 -13.86
CA LEU A 94 9.99 -0.90 -13.20
C LEU A 94 11.44 -1.37 -13.40
N LYS A 95 12.27 -0.41 -13.76
CA LYS A 95 13.72 -0.57 -13.92
C LYS A 95 14.45 0.37 -12.98
N ASP A 96 15.73 0.10 -12.74
CA ASP A 96 16.56 0.93 -11.88
C ASP A 96 16.65 2.38 -12.41
N GLU A 97 16.63 2.57 -13.73
CA GLU A 97 16.63 3.88 -14.40
C GLU A 97 15.42 4.75 -14.04
N ASP A 98 14.25 4.15 -13.74
CA ASP A 98 13.06 4.87 -13.34
C ASP A 98 13.23 5.57 -11.97
N PHE A 99 14.20 5.17 -11.19
CA PHE A 99 14.51 5.75 -9.89
C PHE A 99 15.59 6.85 -9.94
N GLU A 100 16.21 7.10 -11.11
CA GLU A 100 17.22 8.17 -11.26
C GLU A 100 16.62 9.56 -10.98
N GLU A 101 15.39 9.84 -11.42
CA GLU A 101 14.71 11.13 -11.17
C GLU A 101 14.41 11.38 -9.70
N ILE A 102 14.34 10.30 -8.89
CA ILE A 102 14.01 10.36 -7.45
C ILE A 102 15.15 9.84 -6.58
N LYS A 103 16.38 9.74 -7.12
CA LYS A 103 17.53 9.22 -6.36
C LYS A 103 17.77 9.97 -5.05
N GLU A 104 17.43 11.24 -4.99
CA GLU A 104 17.51 12.04 -3.76
C GLU A 104 16.46 11.64 -2.70
N PHE A 105 15.45 10.82 -3.08
CA PHE A 105 14.43 10.28 -2.17
C PHE A 105 14.86 8.95 -1.57
N LEU A 106 15.90 8.33 -2.11
CA LEU A 106 16.41 7.04 -1.65
C LEU A 106 17.35 7.20 -0.44
N PRO A 107 17.43 6.19 0.43
CA PRO A 107 16.53 5.04 0.48
C PRO A 107 15.15 5.41 1.03
N PHE A 108 14.12 4.60 0.72
CA PHE A 108 12.81 4.76 1.32
C PHE A 108 12.79 4.30 2.77
N ASP A 109 12.01 4.96 3.61
CA ASP A 109 11.68 4.53 4.98
C ASP A 109 10.47 3.60 5.02
N LEU A 110 9.59 3.72 4.01
CA LEU A 110 8.37 2.93 3.89
C LEU A 110 8.03 2.62 2.44
N VAL A 111 7.77 1.35 2.17
CA VAL A 111 7.14 0.87 0.92
C VAL A 111 5.70 0.49 1.22
N LEU A 112 4.76 1.08 0.47
CA LEU A 112 3.33 0.77 0.53
C LEU A 112 2.89 0.08 -0.76
N SER A 113 1.99 -0.90 -0.65
CA SER A 113 1.38 -1.57 -1.80
C SER A 113 -0.09 -1.87 -1.51
N ASP A 114 -1.00 -1.12 -2.16
CA ASP A 114 -2.46 -1.38 -2.14
C ASP A 114 -2.94 -1.97 -3.47
N MET A 115 -2.04 -2.65 -4.19
CA MET A 115 -2.34 -3.27 -5.48
C MET A 115 -3.19 -4.52 -5.34
N ALA A 116 -3.99 -4.79 -6.35
CA ALA A 116 -4.67 -6.06 -6.55
C ALA A 116 -4.71 -6.37 -8.06
N PRO A 117 -4.64 -7.64 -8.43
CA PRO A 117 -4.84 -8.03 -9.82
C PRO A 117 -6.30 -7.82 -10.23
N ASN A 118 -6.56 -7.80 -11.54
CA ASN A 118 -7.90 -7.92 -12.06
C ASN A 118 -8.42 -9.33 -11.76
N ILE A 119 -9.40 -9.41 -10.84
CA ILE A 119 -9.97 -10.69 -10.39
C ILE A 119 -10.70 -11.36 -11.53
N SER A 120 -10.27 -12.56 -11.89
CA SER A 120 -10.89 -13.39 -12.94
C SER A 120 -11.98 -14.32 -12.42
N GLY A 121 -12.00 -14.57 -11.10
CA GLY A 121 -12.82 -15.57 -10.43
C GLY A 121 -12.20 -16.99 -10.46
N ILE A 122 -11.07 -17.19 -11.12
CA ILE A 122 -10.30 -18.45 -11.10
C ILE A 122 -9.23 -18.31 -10.04
N LYS A 123 -9.40 -19.02 -8.92
CA LYS A 123 -8.59 -18.87 -7.70
C LYS A 123 -7.08 -19.02 -7.95
N GLU A 124 -6.69 -20.02 -8.70
CA GLU A 124 -5.28 -20.31 -8.99
C GLU A 124 -4.64 -19.18 -9.81
N ARG A 125 -5.36 -18.67 -10.79
CA ARG A 125 -4.92 -17.55 -11.62
C ARG A 125 -4.82 -16.26 -10.81
N ASP A 126 -5.85 -15.94 -10.04
CA ASP A 126 -5.90 -14.71 -9.24
C ASP A 126 -4.79 -14.71 -8.19
N ASN A 127 -4.50 -15.88 -7.62
CA ASN A 127 -3.43 -16.06 -6.66
C ASN A 127 -2.03 -15.90 -7.30
N ALA A 128 -1.80 -16.49 -8.47
CA ALA A 128 -0.55 -16.32 -9.21
C ALA A 128 -0.30 -14.86 -9.59
N LEU A 129 -1.33 -14.15 -10.07
CA LEU A 129 -1.23 -12.71 -10.37
C LEU A 129 -0.94 -11.89 -9.12
N MET A 130 -1.55 -12.23 -7.98
CA MET A 130 -1.27 -11.56 -6.71
C MET A 130 0.17 -11.78 -6.25
N ILE A 131 0.70 -13.00 -6.39
CA ILE A 131 2.09 -13.32 -6.06
C ILE A 131 3.06 -12.51 -6.93
N ASN A 132 2.79 -12.36 -8.23
CA ASN A 132 3.62 -11.53 -9.11
C ASN A 132 3.69 -10.06 -8.65
N LEU A 133 2.57 -9.48 -8.19
CA LEU A 133 2.56 -8.12 -7.63
C LEU A 133 3.33 -8.03 -6.32
N ILE A 134 3.24 -9.07 -5.49
CA ILE A 134 4.00 -9.18 -4.25
C ILE A 134 5.49 -9.24 -4.54
N ASP A 135 5.91 -10.09 -5.48
CA ASP A 135 7.33 -10.23 -5.85
C ASP A 135 7.90 -8.94 -6.42
N SER A 136 7.14 -8.23 -7.26
CA SER A 136 7.52 -6.90 -7.74
C SER A 136 7.67 -5.89 -6.59
N THR A 137 6.76 -5.93 -5.61
CA THR A 137 6.87 -5.10 -4.40
C THR A 137 8.12 -5.48 -3.58
N LEU A 138 8.40 -6.77 -3.41
CA LEU A 138 9.58 -7.25 -2.70
C LEU A 138 10.89 -6.87 -3.41
N SER A 139 10.90 -6.83 -4.74
CA SER A 139 12.04 -6.32 -5.51
C SER A 139 12.33 -4.85 -5.19
N VAL A 140 11.30 -4.01 -5.08
CA VAL A 140 11.45 -2.60 -4.64
C VAL A 140 11.98 -2.53 -3.20
N VAL A 141 11.47 -3.38 -2.32
CA VAL A 141 11.94 -3.49 -0.92
C VAL A 141 13.43 -3.86 -0.89
N ASP A 142 13.82 -4.91 -1.59
CA ASP A 142 15.19 -5.43 -1.57
C ASP A 142 16.21 -4.43 -2.14
N LYS A 143 15.81 -3.60 -3.10
CA LYS A 143 16.69 -2.64 -3.76
C LYS A 143 16.73 -1.26 -3.09
N PHE A 144 15.58 -0.77 -2.61
CA PHE A 144 15.43 0.66 -2.31
C PHE A 144 14.92 0.96 -0.90
N LEU A 145 14.50 -0.04 -0.11
CA LEU A 145 14.13 0.19 1.28
C LEU A 145 15.38 0.32 2.16
N GLY A 146 15.43 1.35 2.97
CA GLY A 146 16.52 1.59 3.90
C GLY A 146 16.55 0.60 5.06
N LYS A 147 17.73 0.42 5.67
CA LYS A 147 17.87 -0.35 6.91
C LYS A 147 16.86 0.15 7.97
N LYS A 148 16.22 -0.77 8.67
CA LYS A 148 15.12 -0.51 9.63
C LYS A 148 13.86 0.10 9.01
N GLY A 149 13.77 0.21 7.70
CA GLY A 149 12.57 0.59 6.99
C GLY A 149 11.44 -0.42 7.19
N SER A 150 10.26 -0.06 6.74
CA SER A 150 9.05 -0.88 6.87
C SER A 150 8.36 -1.09 5.53
N VAL A 151 7.58 -2.16 5.42
CA VAL A 151 6.73 -2.42 4.26
C VAL A 151 5.30 -2.71 4.70
N LEU A 152 4.33 -2.24 3.93
CA LEU A 152 2.91 -2.57 4.06
C LEU A 152 2.40 -3.11 2.73
N ILE A 153 1.88 -4.33 2.72
CA ILE A 153 1.39 -4.98 1.50
C ILE A 153 -0.05 -5.45 1.73
N LYS A 154 -0.96 -5.10 0.81
CA LYS A 154 -2.26 -5.72 0.71
C LYS A 154 -2.13 -7.11 0.10
N VAL A 155 -2.75 -8.10 0.73
CA VAL A 155 -2.82 -9.48 0.26
C VAL A 155 -4.23 -10.03 0.43
N PHE A 156 -4.54 -11.15 -0.21
CA PHE A 156 -5.75 -11.91 0.09
C PHE A 156 -5.48 -12.99 1.12
N GLN A 157 -6.49 -13.31 1.93
CA GLN A 157 -6.40 -14.44 2.85
C GLN A 157 -6.17 -15.75 2.08
N GLY A 158 -5.34 -16.63 2.61
CA GLY A 158 -4.95 -17.90 2.01
C GLY A 158 -3.50 -17.87 1.52
N GLU A 159 -3.23 -18.51 0.40
CA GLU A 159 -1.89 -18.82 -0.11
C GLU A 159 -1.01 -17.58 -0.31
N SER A 160 -1.55 -16.48 -0.87
CA SER A 160 -0.79 -15.25 -1.05
C SER A 160 -0.38 -14.61 0.28
N LEU A 161 -1.20 -14.74 1.34
CA LEU A 161 -0.84 -14.31 2.68
C LEU A 161 0.30 -15.15 3.26
N ASP A 162 0.21 -16.47 3.14
CA ASP A 162 1.23 -17.38 3.67
C ASP A 162 2.57 -17.20 2.95
N TYR A 163 2.53 -17.07 1.63
CA TYR A 163 3.68 -16.73 0.80
C TYR A 163 4.35 -15.43 1.26
N THR A 164 3.56 -14.35 1.33
CA THR A 164 4.08 -13.04 1.74
C THR A 164 4.64 -13.05 3.16
N ARG A 165 3.95 -13.74 4.08
CA ARG A 165 4.40 -13.88 5.47
C ARG A 165 5.76 -14.58 5.55
N ALA A 166 5.96 -15.65 4.78
CA ALA A 166 7.23 -16.36 4.72
C ALA A 166 8.35 -15.47 4.14
N ALA A 167 8.06 -14.75 3.05
CA ALA A 167 8.98 -13.84 2.40
C ALA A 167 9.41 -12.67 3.32
N LEU A 168 8.45 -12.07 4.05
CA LEU A 168 8.74 -10.97 4.98
C LEU A 168 9.49 -11.42 6.22
N LYS A 169 9.24 -12.62 6.76
CA LYS A 169 10.00 -13.16 7.91
C LYS A 169 11.49 -13.32 7.61
N LYS A 170 11.86 -13.59 6.36
CA LYS A 170 13.27 -13.66 5.94
C LYS A 170 13.95 -12.29 5.96
N ARG A 171 13.21 -11.20 5.69
CA ARG A 171 13.72 -9.85 5.47
C ARG A 171 13.59 -8.92 6.69
N PHE A 172 12.58 -9.12 7.51
CA PHE A 172 12.22 -8.20 8.58
C PHE A 172 12.28 -8.86 9.96
N ASP A 173 12.63 -8.07 10.97
CA ASP A 173 12.66 -8.55 12.36
C ASP A 173 11.25 -8.78 12.90
N LYS A 174 10.28 -7.97 12.49
CA LYS A 174 8.90 -8.05 12.95
C LYS A 174 7.93 -8.13 11.77
N VAL A 175 7.02 -9.10 11.82
CA VAL A 175 5.94 -9.26 10.82
C VAL A 175 4.60 -9.32 11.54
N LYS A 176 3.68 -8.44 11.14
CA LYS A 176 2.34 -8.32 11.71
C LYS A 176 1.27 -8.33 10.63
N ILE A 177 0.11 -8.88 10.95
CA ILE A 177 -1.09 -8.84 10.12
C ILE A 177 -2.05 -7.80 10.70
N SER A 178 -2.68 -7.02 9.82
CA SER A 178 -3.66 -5.99 10.18
C SER A 178 -4.87 -6.06 9.26
N LYS A 179 -6.07 -5.98 9.83
CA LYS A 179 -7.32 -5.83 9.10
C LYS A 179 -8.02 -4.55 9.58
N PRO A 180 -7.83 -3.41 8.88
CA PRO A 180 -8.42 -2.15 9.27
C PRO A 180 -9.95 -2.21 9.31
N LYS A 181 -10.57 -1.48 10.22
CA LYS A 181 -12.04 -1.38 10.35
C LYS A 181 -12.72 -0.84 9.09
N ALA A 182 -12.01 0.01 8.32
CA ALA A 182 -12.48 0.50 7.05
C ALA A 182 -12.48 -0.55 5.92
N SER A 183 -11.95 -1.76 6.13
CA SER A 183 -12.12 -2.89 5.21
C SER A 183 -13.58 -3.36 5.23
N ARG A 184 -14.08 -3.83 4.07
CA ARG A 184 -15.42 -4.43 4.04
C ARG A 184 -15.43 -5.72 4.85
N PRO A 185 -16.49 -5.99 5.65
CA PRO A 185 -16.56 -7.21 6.48
C PRO A 185 -16.34 -8.49 5.67
N ASN A 186 -16.91 -8.56 4.47
CA ASN A 186 -16.83 -9.74 3.58
C ASN A 186 -15.62 -9.71 2.63
N SER A 187 -14.70 -8.76 2.79
CA SER A 187 -13.49 -8.71 1.96
C SER A 187 -12.45 -9.69 2.46
N ASN A 188 -11.89 -10.47 1.54
CA ASN A 188 -10.72 -11.31 1.80
C ASN A 188 -9.41 -10.52 1.88
N GLU A 189 -9.47 -9.19 1.69
CA GLU A 189 -8.30 -8.31 1.80
C GLU A 189 -7.81 -8.21 3.23
N ILE A 190 -6.52 -8.31 3.39
CA ILE A 190 -5.79 -8.15 4.65
C ILE A 190 -4.48 -7.44 4.36
N TYR A 191 -3.91 -6.79 5.34
CA TYR A 191 -2.62 -6.14 5.22
C TYR A 191 -1.57 -6.88 6.03
N ILE A 192 -0.39 -7.04 5.46
CA ILE A 192 0.78 -7.58 6.16
C ILE A 192 1.86 -6.50 6.22
N ILE A 193 2.48 -6.37 7.38
CA ILE A 193 3.44 -5.32 7.71
C ILE A 193 4.74 -5.99 8.10
N GLY A 194 5.82 -5.66 7.40
CA GLY A 194 7.19 -5.94 7.81
C GLY A 194 7.82 -4.68 8.41
N LYS A 195 8.46 -4.82 9.56
CA LYS A 195 9.16 -3.70 10.23
C LYS A 195 10.59 -4.07 10.54
N GLU A 196 11.46 -3.07 10.51
CA GLU A 196 12.87 -3.22 10.84
C GLU A 196 13.54 -4.17 9.84
N LEU A 197 13.75 -3.68 8.60
CA LEU A 197 14.53 -4.39 7.57
C LEU A 197 15.91 -4.73 8.13
N LYS A 198 16.34 -5.98 8.00
CA LYS A 198 17.61 -6.53 8.52
C LYS A 198 18.84 -5.95 7.85
#